data_e0192cc637d9b2dbe2d7c88c23176fb9
#
_entry.id   e0192cc637d9b2dbe2d7c88c23176fb9
#
_cell.length_a   1.000
_cell.length_b   1.000
_cell.length_c   1.000
_cell.angle_alpha   90.00
_cell.angle_beta   90.00
_cell.angle_gamma   90.00
#
_symmetry.space_group_name_H-M   'P 1'
#
loop_
_entity.id
_entity.type
_entity.pdbx_description
1 polymer ?
#
loop_
_entity_poly.entity_id
_entity_poly.type
_entity_poly.pdbx_seq_one_letter_code
_entity_poly.pdbx_strand_id
1 'polypeptide(L)'
;MALLHSGRALSGIAAAFHPGLAAAASARASFSEPYTGPNAGDAAVNKTEGRTDAEAQIAAKNLDKEYLPIGGLAEFCKASAELALGENSEVLKSGRFVTVQTISGTGALRIGASFLQRFFKFSRDVFLPKPSWGNHTPIFRDAGMQLQGYRYYDPKTCGFNFTGAIEDISKMPEQSVILLHACAHNPTGVDPRPEQWKEIATVVKKKNLFAFFDMAYQGFASGDGDKDAWAVRHFIEQGINICLCQSYAKNMGLYGERVGAFTMICKDADEAKRVESQLKILIRPMYSNPKRYQLWLTCQCIASRICILGFPYRLHEVKGMADRIIGMRTQLVSNLKKEGSSQNWQHITDQIGMFCFTGLKPEQVERLIKEFSIYMTKDGRISVAGVTSGNVGYLAHAIHQVTK
;
A
#
# COMPACT_ATOMS: atom_id res chain seq x y z
N MET A 1 5.04 51.49 -16.33
CA MET A 1 6.37 51.19 -16.94
C MET A 1 7.27 50.61 -15.85
N ALA A 2 7.19 49.33 -15.54
CA ALA A 2 8.14 48.56 -14.72
C ALA A 2 7.61 47.13 -14.51
N LEU A 3 7.67 46.29 -15.55
CA LEU A 3 7.36 44.85 -15.49
C LEU A 3 8.04 44.19 -16.69
N LEU A 4 9.37 44.08 -16.63
CA LEU A 4 10.14 43.24 -17.55
C LEU A 4 11.57 43.04 -16.98
N HIS A 5 11.69 42.31 -15.86
CA HIS A 5 12.97 41.72 -15.44
C HIS A 5 12.75 40.61 -14.41
N SER A 6 12.13 39.51 -14.81
CA SER A 6 12.11 38.27 -14.02
C SER A 6 12.27 37.00 -14.86
N GLY A 7 12.71 37.14 -16.12
CA GLY A 7 12.88 35.99 -17.03
C GLY A 7 14.18 35.20 -16.86
N ARG A 8 15.10 35.58 -15.98
CA ARG A 8 16.40 34.89 -15.81
C ARG A 8 16.58 34.02 -14.57
N ALA A 9 15.64 34.05 -13.65
CA ALA A 9 15.75 33.26 -12.40
C ALA A 9 15.21 31.84 -12.50
N LEU A 10 14.42 31.48 -13.54
CA LEU A 10 13.83 30.14 -13.70
C LEU A 10 14.70 29.20 -14.56
N SER A 11 15.65 29.67 -15.32
CA SER A 11 16.56 28.83 -16.10
C SER A 11 17.67 28.18 -15.25
N GLY A 12 17.95 28.67 -14.05
CA GLY A 12 18.97 28.13 -13.14
C GLY A 12 18.50 26.95 -12.28
N ILE A 13 17.16 26.76 -12.12
CA ILE A 13 16.63 25.68 -11.27
C ILE A 13 16.49 24.39 -12.07
N ALA A 14 16.34 24.45 -13.40
CA ALA A 14 16.24 23.27 -14.26
C ALA A 14 17.58 22.50 -14.42
N ALA A 15 18.71 23.15 -14.17
CA ALA A 15 20.06 22.56 -14.30
C ALA A 15 20.55 21.80 -13.04
N ALA A 16 19.82 21.86 -11.94
CA ALA A 16 20.20 21.23 -10.66
C ALA A 16 19.56 19.85 -10.44
N PHE A 17 18.71 19.36 -11.36
CA PHE A 17 18.16 18.02 -11.26
C PHE A 17 19.11 17.00 -11.90
N HIS A 18 19.71 16.18 -11.05
CA HIS A 18 20.64 15.11 -11.42
C HIS A 18 20.05 14.17 -12.49
N PRO A 19 20.88 13.63 -13.43
CA PRO A 19 20.46 12.70 -14.48
C PRO A 19 19.77 11.41 -13.99
N GLY A 20 19.87 11.09 -12.71
CA GLY A 20 19.19 9.93 -12.10
C GLY A 20 17.66 10.02 -12.04
N LEU A 21 17.07 11.22 -12.18
CA LEU A 21 15.61 11.37 -12.19
C LEU A 21 14.98 11.03 -13.55
N ALA A 22 15.72 11.19 -14.64
CA ALA A 22 15.27 10.82 -15.98
C ALA A 22 15.18 9.29 -16.14
N ALA A 23 16.11 8.54 -15.54
CA ALA A 23 16.06 7.07 -15.54
C ALA A 23 14.91 6.51 -14.70
N ALA A 24 14.53 7.19 -13.61
CA ALA A 24 13.37 6.81 -12.79
C ALA A 24 12.03 7.14 -13.49
N ALA A 25 11.98 8.18 -14.31
CA ALA A 25 10.81 8.53 -15.13
C ALA A 25 10.64 7.57 -16.30
N SER A 26 11.72 7.13 -16.96
CA SER A 26 11.73 6.13 -18.02
C SER A 26 11.26 4.75 -17.52
N ALA A 27 11.68 4.34 -16.33
CA ALA A 27 11.19 3.10 -15.70
C ALA A 27 9.70 3.17 -15.33
N ARG A 28 9.12 4.38 -15.15
CA ARG A 28 7.67 4.55 -14.96
C ARG A 28 6.86 4.46 -16.24
N ALA A 29 7.42 4.86 -17.37
CA ALA A 29 6.75 4.81 -18.66
C ALA A 29 6.47 3.37 -19.14
N SER A 30 7.30 2.39 -18.77
CA SER A 30 7.07 0.98 -19.11
C SER A 30 5.93 0.30 -18.30
N PHE A 31 5.38 0.99 -17.28
CA PHE A 31 4.21 0.52 -16.52
C PHE A 31 2.87 1.07 -17.03
N SER A 32 2.86 1.95 -18.02
CA SER A 32 1.66 2.66 -18.49
C SER A 32 1.05 2.07 -19.78
N GLU A 33 1.72 1.13 -20.44
CA GLU A 33 1.10 0.44 -21.57
C GLU A 33 0.27 -0.75 -21.09
N PRO A 34 -0.99 -0.88 -21.54
CA PRO A 34 -1.79 -2.06 -21.27
C PRO A 34 -1.10 -3.27 -21.91
N TYR A 35 -0.72 -4.24 -21.11
CA TYR A 35 -0.17 -5.49 -21.58
C TYR A 35 -1.20 -6.21 -22.49
N THR A 36 -0.87 -6.32 -23.77
CA THR A 36 -1.71 -6.91 -24.83
C THR A 36 -1.35 -8.37 -25.14
N GLY A 37 -0.93 -9.16 -24.16
CA GLY A 37 -0.71 -10.59 -24.36
C GLY A 37 -2.03 -11.38 -24.38
N PRO A 38 -2.11 -12.52 -25.10
CA PRO A 38 -3.35 -13.27 -25.31
C PRO A 38 -4.03 -13.81 -24.03
N ASN A 39 -3.33 -13.88 -22.92
CA ASN A 39 -3.90 -14.27 -21.60
C ASN A 39 -4.11 -13.09 -20.64
N ALA A 40 -3.76 -11.86 -21.05
CA ALA A 40 -4.14 -10.65 -20.34
C ALA A 40 -5.59 -10.24 -20.67
N GLY A 41 -6.13 -10.77 -21.78
CA GLY A 41 -7.49 -10.50 -22.25
C GLY A 41 -8.52 -10.83 -21.17
N ASP A 42 -8.49 -12.02 -20.58
CA ASP A 42 -9.52 -12.44 -19.65
C ASP A 42 -9.49 -11.68 -18.32
N ALA A 43 -8.32 -11.42 -17.76
CA ALA A 43 -8.21 -10.62 -16.53
C ALA A 43 -8.41 -9.11 -16.77
N ALA A 44 -8.09 -8.62 -17.98
CA ALA A 44 -8.33 -7.25 -18.39
C ALA A 44 -9.78 -7.02 -18.86
N VAL A 45 -10.41 -8.02 -19.50
CA VAL A 45 -11.81 -7.98 -19.93
C VAL A 45 -12.73 -7.93 -18.71
N ASN A 46 -12.52 -8.77 -17.70
CA ASN A 46 -13.29 -8.71 -16.46
C ASN A 46 -13.10 -7.39 -15.68
N LYS A 47 -11.90 -6.80 -15.75
CA LYS A 47 -11.66 -5.44 -15.25
C LYS A 47 -12.39 -4.36 -16.02
N THR A 48 -12.57 -4.55 -17.32
CA THR A 48 -13.17 -3.55 -18.24
C THR A 48 -14.69 -3.57 -18.15
N GLU A 49 -15.31 -4.73 -18.01
CA GLU A 49 -16.77 -4.84 -17.94
C GLU A 49 -17.35 -4.20 -16.68
N GLY A 50 -16.87 -4.54 -15.50
CA GLY A 50 -17.33 -3.92 -14.25
C GLY A 50 -17.02 -2.42 -14.16
N ARG A 51 -15.93 -1.96 -14.78
CA ARG A 51 -15.58 -0.54 -14.88
C ARG A 51 -16.48 0.19 -15.87
N THR A 52 -16.78 -0.41 -17.01
CA THR A 52 -17.65 0.16 -18.05
C THR A 52 -19.08 0.32 -17.55
N ASP A 53 -19.63 -0.66 -16.84
CA ASP A 53 -20.96 -0.59 -16.24
C ASP A 53 -21.06 0.51 -15.18
N ALA A 54 -20.03 0.66 -14.37
CA ALA A 54 -20.02 1.69 -13.35
C ALA A 54 -19.80 3.10 -13.93
N GLU A 55 -18.96 3.25 -14.97
CA GLU A 55 -18.80 4.50 -15.72
C GLU A 55 -20.12 4.87 -16.45
N ALA A 56 -20.79 3.90 -17.06
CA ALA A 56 -22.09 4.09 -17.66
C ALA A 56 -23.17 4.51 -16.65
N GLN A 57 -23.17 3.92 -15.45
CA GLN A 57 -24.07 4.32 -14.37
C GLN A 57 -23.79 5.72 -13.82
N ILE A 58 -22.51 6.15 -13.76
CA ILE A 58 -22.12 7.50 -13.40
C ILE A 58 -22.64 8.50 -14.42
N ALA A 59 -22.45 8.19 -15.71
CA ALA A 59 -22.94 9.03 -16.81
C ALA A 59 -24.49 9.12 -16.81
N ALA A 60 -25.17 8.00 -16.61
CA ALA A 60 -26.63 7.93 -16.58
C ALA A 60 -27.26 8.69 -15.41
N LYS A 61 -26.57 8.78 -14.26
CA LYS A 61 -27.08 9.49 -13.06
C LYS A 61 -26.97 11.01 -13.12
N ASN A 62 -26.30 11.54 -14.14
CA ASN A 62 -26.10 12.99 -14.32
C ASN A 62 -25.73 13.71 -12.99
N LEU A 63 -24.74 13.13 -12.27
CA LEU A 63 -24.30 13.65 -10.97
C LEU A 63 -23.77 15.07 -11.13
N ASP A 64 -24.07 15.93 -10.13
CA ASP A 64 -23.52 17.27 -10.12
C ASP A 64 -21.99 17.27 -10.06
N LYS A 65 -21.35 18.36 -10.48
CA LYS A 65 -19.88 18.51 -10.51
C LYS A 65 -19.38 19.39 -9.38
N GLU A 66 -20.19 19.55 -8.33
CA GLU A 66 -19.85 20.34 -7.16
C GLU A 66 -18.73 19.71 -6.31
N TYR A 67 -18.14 20.53 -5.49
CA TYR A 67 -17.15 20.09 -4.52
C TYR A 67 -17.73 19.10 -3.51
N LEU A 68 -16.96 18.08 -3.16
CA LEU A 68 -17.23 17.26 -1.98
C LEU A 68 -16.93 18.05 -0.70
N PRO A 69 -17.53 17.66 0.42
CA PRO A 69 -17.05 18.09 1.74
C PRO A 69 -15.53 17.86 1.90
N ILE A 70 -14.87 18.67 2.71
CA ILE A 70 -13.41 18.59 2.93
C ILE A 70 -13.00 17.18 3.38
N GLY A 71 -13.81 16.52 4.24
CA GLY A 71 -13.57 15.16 4.69
C GLY A 71 -13.88 14.06 3.67
N GLY A 72 -14.48 14.41 2.53
CA GLY A 72 -14.87 13.49 1.48
C GLY A 72 -16.34 13.06 1.54
N LEU A 73 -16.67 12.05 0.74
CA LEU A 73 -18.00 11.45 0.67
C LEU A 73 -18.26 10.58 1.90
N ALA A 74 -19.32 10.87 2.65
CA ALA A 74 -19.61 10.19 3.92
C ALA A 74 -19.81 8.68 3.75
N GLU A 75 -20.53 8.27 2.70
CA GLU A 75 -20.76 6.86 2.39
C GLU A 75 -19.46 6.12 2.08
N PHE A 76 -18.51 6.76 1.37
CA PHE A 76 -17.19 6.20 1.13
C PHE A 76 -16.39 6.05 2.42
N CYS A 77 -16.39 7.08 3.27
CA CYS A 77 -15.68 7.04 4.54
C CYS A 77 -16.22 5.93 5.45
N LYS A 78 -17.56 5.78 5.51
CA LYS A 78 -18.22 4.70 6.24
C LYS A 78 -17.83 3.34 5.69
N ALA A 79 -18.00 3.11 4.39
CA ALA A 79 -17.66 1.84 3.74
C ALA A 79 -16.18 1.47 3.90
N SER A 80 -15.27 2.45 3.83
CA SER A 80 -13.84 2.24 4.07
C SER A 80 -13.53 1.79 5.49
N ALA A 81 -14.19 2.40 6.47
CA ALA A 81 -14.06 2.00 7.87
C ALA A 81 -14.61 0.59 8.10
N GLU A 82 -15.80 0.28 7.58
CA GLU A 82 -16.42 -1.04 7.68
C GLU A 82 -15.59 -2.14 7.03
N LEU A 83 -15.01 -1.87 5.87
CA LEU A 83 -14.12 -2.81 5.17
C LEU A 83 -12.88 -3.15 6.01
N ALA A 84 -12.25 -2.14 6.62
CA ALA A 84 -11.04 -2.35 7.40
C ALA A 84 -11.31 -2.94 8.79
N LEU A 85 -12.29 -2.36 9.49
CA LEU A 85 -12.53 -2.67 10.90
C LEU A 85 -13.47 -3.86 11.10
N GLY A 86 -14.24 -4.22 10.08
CA GLY A 86 -15.33 -5.19 10.15
C GLY A 86 -16.65 -4.54 10.58
N GLU A 87 -17.74 -4.91 9.92
CA GLU A 87 -19.07 -4.31 10.11
C GLU A 87 -19.59 -4.34 11.55
N ASN A 88 -19.20 -5.36 12.29
CA ASN A 88 -19.64 -5.58 13.68
C ASN A 88 -18.68 -5.00 14.72
N SER A 89 -17.68 -4.23 14.31
CA SER A 89 -16.67 -3.64 15.19
C SER A 89 -17.31 -2.72 16.25
N GLU A 90 -16.94 -2.89 17.50
CA GLU A 90 -17.36 -2.02 18.60
C GLU A 90 -16.87 -0.57 18.41
N VAL A 91 -15.78 -0.37 17.66
CA VAL A 91 -15.31 0.98 17.29
C VAL A 91 -16.32 1.69 16.41
N LEU A 92 -16.90 0.98 15.44
CA LEU A 92 -17.93 1.54 14.57
C LEU A 92 -19.20 1.88 15.35
N LYS A 93 -19.65 0.95 16.20
CA LYS A 93 -20.86 1.14 17.04
C LYS A 93 -20.74 2.30 18.03
N SER A 94 -19.55 2.44 18.63
CA SER A 94 -19.30 3.52 19.62
C SER A 94 -19.01 4.87 18.99
N GLY A 95 -18.77 4.94 17.68
CA GLY A 95 -18.43 6.19 16.98
C GLY A 95 -17.08 6.81 17.39
N ARG A 96 -16.20 6.05 18.06
CA ARG A 96 -14.89 6.53 18.49
C ARG A 96 -13.81 6.46 17.39
N PHE A 97 -14.18 6.82 16.18
CA PHE A 97 -13.27 6.87 15.03
C PHE A 97 -13.63 8.04 14.12
N VAL A 98 -12.71 8.44 13.31
CA VAL A 98 -12.91 9.34 12.20
C VAL A 98 -12.25 8.78 10.95
N THR A 99 -12.97 8.83 9.84
CA THR A 99 -12.43 8.48 8.52
C THR A 99 -12.61 9.65 7.58
N VAL A 100 -11.53 10.02 6.88
CA VAL A 100 -11.57 11.04 5.82
C VAL A 100 -11.05 10.43 4.53
N GLN A 101 -11.64 10.85 3.43
CA GLN A 101 -11.20 10.49 2.09
C GLN A 101 -9.90 11.23 1.75
N THR A 102 -9.00 10.54 1.04
CA THR A 102 -7.68 11.07 0.72
C THR A 102 -7.30 10.83 -0.73
N ILE A 103 -6.29 11.57 -1.21
CA ILE A 103 -5.71 11.38 -2.54
C ILE A 103 -4.78 10.16 -2.48
N SER A 104 -5.36 8.95 -2.60
CA SER A 104 -4.69 7.65 -2.46
C SER A 104 -4.13 7.41 -1.04
N GLY A 105 -3.55 6.23 -0.81
CA GLY A 105 -2.81 5.91 0.42
C GLY A 105 -1.65 6.88 0.68
N THR A 106 -1.00 7.39 -0.38
CA THR A 106 0.05 8.41 -0.25
C THR A 106 -0.46 9.68 0.44
N GLY A 107 -1.65 10.16 0.03
CA GLY A 107 -2.29 11.31 0.69
C GLY A 107 -2.70 11.00 2.13
N ALA A 108 -3.18 9.76 2.40
CA ALA A 108 -3.51 9.32 3.75
C ALA A 108 -2.29 9.35 4.68
N LEU A 109 -1.15 8.80 4.22
CA LEU A 109 0.12 8.84 4.94
C LEU A 109 0.57 10.27 5.23
N ARG A 110 0.48 11.15 4.24
CA ARG A 110 0.89 12.57 4.41
C ARG A 110 0.00 13.31 5.42
N ILE A 111 -1.31 13.10 5.35
CA ILE A 111 -2.26 13.69 6.31
C ILE A 111 -1.97 13.18 7.71
N GLY A 112 -1.83 11.86 7.88
CA GLY A 112 -1.53 11.25 9.17
C GLY A 112 -0.20 11.74 9.74
N ALA A 113 0.86 11.79 8.94
CA ALA A 113 2.16 12.32 9.36
C ALA A 113 2.08 13.80 9.79
N SER A 114 1.39 14.63 9.01
CA SER A 114 1.19 16.05 9.32
C SER A 114 0.33 16.26 10.57
N PHE A 115 -0.68 15.39 10.77
CA PHE A 115 -1.51 15.42 11.97
C PHE A 115 -0.69 15.08 13.22
N LEU A 116 0.09 14.00 13.18
CA LEU A 116 0.94 13.60 14.31
C LEU A 116 2.01 14.67 14.60
N GLN A 117 2.65 15.19 13.58
CA GLN A 117 3.64 16.24 13.74
C GLN A 117 3.05 17.46 14.46
N ARG A 118 1.81 17.83 14.15
CA ARG A 118 1.18 19.05 14.70
C ARG A 118 0.57 18.82 16.08
N PHE A 119 -0.05 17.67 16.31
CA PHE A 119 -0.92 17.46 17.48
C PHE A 119 -0.43 16.39 18.45
N PHE A 120 0.42 15.44 18.01
CA PHE A 120 0.97 14.42 18.88
C PHE A 120 2.11 15.00 19.69
N LYS A 121 1.84 15.24 20.97
CA LYS A 121 2.73 16.02 21.86
C LYS A 121 3.92 15.22 22.42
N PHE A 122 3.93 13.90 22.26
CA PHE A 122 4.85 13.02 22.96
C PHE A 122 6.19 12.86 22.23
N SER A 123 6.18 12.37 21.00
CA SER A 123 7.39 12.14 20.23
C SER A 123 7.27 12.64 18.81
N ARG A 124 8.40 13.01 18.20
CA ARG A 124 8.53 13.28 16.75
C ARG A 124 9.18 12.12 16.02
N ASP A 125 9.65 11.10 16.75
CA ASP A 125 10.27 9.93 16.15
C ASP A 125 9.23 9.02 15.51
N VAL A 126 9.48 8.64 14.27
CA VAL A 126 8.76 7.59 13.56
C VAL A 126 9.71 6.48 13.17
N PHE A 127 9.41 5.28 13.60
CA PHE A 127 10.20 4.08 13.33
C PHE A 127 9.65 3.36 12.12
N LEU A 128 10.46 3.27 11.06
CA LEU A 128 10.13 2.59 9.80
C LEU A 128 10.79 1.21 9.76
N PRO A 129 10.13 0.18 9.18
CA PRO A 129 10.77 -1.11 8.96
C PRO A 129 11.94 -0.97 7.97
N LYS A 130 12.96 -1.80 8.12
CA LYS A 130 14.13 -1.85 7.22
C LYS A 130 14.13 -3.17 6.44
N PRO A 131 13.88 -3.12 5.10
CA PRO A 131 13.50 -1.95 4.28
C PRO A 131 12.03 -1.55 4.44
N SER A 132 11.65 -0.41 3.85
CA SER A 132 10.26 0.06 3.75
C SER A 132 9.97 0.60 2.36
N TRP A 133 8.69 0.85 2.04
CA TRP A 133 8.34 1.51 0.79
C TRP A 133 9.04 2.88 0.68
N GLY A 134 9.69 3.11 -0.47
CA GLY A 134 10.59 4.26 -0.65
C GLY A 134 9.98 5.63 -0.34
N ASN A 135 8.65 5.78 -0.52
CA ASN A 135 7.98 7.05 -0.25
C ASN A 135 7.67 7.29 1.25
N HIS A 136 7.76 6.29 2.12
CA HIS A 136 7.58 6.52 3.55
C HIS A 136 8.59 7.55 4.08
N THR A 137 9.87 7.39 3.73
CA THR A 137 10.94 8.31 4.13
C THR A 137 10.65 9.77 3.79
N PRO A 138 10.42 10.17 2.51
CA PRO A 138 10.12 11.56 2.20
C PRO A 138 8.80 12.04 2.80
N ILE A 139 7.76 11.21 2.87
CA ILE A 139 6.46 11.61 3.42
C ILE A 139 6.59 12.06 4.88
N PHE A 140 7.21 11.24 5.73
CA PHE A 140 7.36 11.56 7.15
C PHE A 140 8.40 12.65 7.40
N ARG A 141 9.54 12.64 6.67
CA ARG A 141 10.56 13.69 6.77
C ARG A 141 10.01 15.06 6.40
N ASP A 142 9.32 15.15 5.25
CA ASP A 142 8.76 16.41 4.76
C ASP A 142 7.54 16.88 5.57
N ALA A 143 6.97 16.01 6.39
CA ALA A 143 6.01 16.38 7.42
C ALA A 143 6.68 16.93 8.69
N GLY A 144 8.01 16.88 8.81
CA GLY A 144 8.77 17.35 9.97
C GLY A 144 8.94 16.31 11.09
N MET A 145 8.79 15.01 10.77
CA MET A 145 9.06 13.94 11.72
C MET A 145 10.52 13.46 11.64
N GLN A 146 11.05 12.94 12.73
CA GLN A 146 12.39 12.38 12.83
C GLN A 146 12.34 10.88 12.49
N LEU A 147 13.14 10.48 11.50
CA LEU A 147 13.12 9.12 10.98
C LEU A 147 14.09 8.23 11.75
N GLN A 148 13.57 7.13 12.24
CA GLN A 148 14.31 6.04 12.83
C GLN A 148 14.00 4.75 12.08
N GLY A 149 14.65 3.64 12.40
CA GLY A 149 14.37 2.38 11.75
C GLY A 149 14.46 1.19 12.70
N TYR A 150 13.71 0.13 12.38
CA TYR A 150 13.80 -1.15 13.08
C TYR A 150 14.04 -2.29 12.10
N ARG A 151 14.71 -3.36 12.56
CA ARG A 151 14.96 -4.56 11.76
C ARG A 151 13.65 -5.23 11.39
N TYR A 152 13.48 -5.56 10.13
CA TYR A 152 12.28 -6.21 9.62
C TYR A 152 12.58 -7.43 8.75
N TYR A 153 13.50 -7.31 7.81
CA TYR A 153 13.83 -8.36 6.86
C TYR A 153 15.20 -8.97 7.17
N ASP A 154 15.27 -10.30 7.07
CA ASP A 154 16.52 -11.03 7.16
C ASP A 154 16.93 -11.53 5.77
N PRO A 155 18.00 -10.99 5.16
CA PRO A 155 18.45 -11.40 3.83
C PRO A 155 19.00 -12.83 3.77
N LYS A 156 19.37 -13.44 4.92
CA LYS A 156 19.87 -14.80 4.95
C LYS A 156 18.76 -15.83 4.80
N THR A 157 17.62 -15.57 5.42
CA THR A 157 16.45 -16.45 5.37
C THR A 157 15.42 -15.98 4.35
N CYS A 158 15.58 -14.78 3.78
CA CYS A 158 14.58 -14.09 2.96
C CYS A 158 13.22 -13.97 3.67
N GLY A 159 13.22 -13.94 4.99
CA GLY A 159 12.05 -13.95 5.86
C GLY A 159 11.96 -12.75 6.79
N PHE A 160 10.94 -12.76 7.66
CA PHE A 160 10.77 -11.76 8.69
C PHE A 160 11.78 -11.97 9.84
N ASN A 161 12.58 -10.95 10.13
CA ASN A 161 13.52 -10.95 11.25
C ASN A 161 12.80 -10.69 12.57
N PHE A 162 12.07 -11.71 13.05
CA PHE A 162 11.20 -11.56 14.20
C PHE A 162 11.96 -11.15 15.47
N THR A 163 13.04 -11.86 15.80
CA THR A 163 13.85 -11.57 16.99
C THR A 163 14.41 -10.16 16.95
N GLY A 164 14.99 -9.78 15.80
CA GLY A 164 15.53 -8.43 15.63
C GLY A 164 14.46 -7.34 15.71
N ALA A 165 13.28 -7.58 15.14
CA ALA A 165 12.17 -6.64 15.21
C ALA A 165 11.69 -6.44 16.66
N ILE A 166 11.46 -7.52 17.42
CA ILE A 166 11.01 -7.45 18.81
C ILE A 166 12.06 -6.76 19.69
N GLU A 167 13.34 -7.06 19.52
CA GLU A 167 14.41 -6.37 20.26
C GLU A 167 14.40 -4.86 19.99
N ASP A 168 14.31 -4.45 18.73
CA ASP A 168 14.32 -3.04 18.36
C ASP A 168 13.07 -2.32 18.86
N ILE A 169 11.88 -2.92 18.67
CA ILE A 169 10.60 -2.36 19.15
C ILE A 169 10.62 -2.20 20.68
N SER A 170 11.16 -3.17 21.40
CA SER A 170 11.28 -3.11 22.85
C SER A 170 12.19 -1.97 23.37
N LYS A 171 13.13 -1.53 22.53
CA LYS A 171 14.07 -0.44 22.86
C LYS A 171 13.58 0.93 22.41
N MET A 172 12.49 1.00 21.64
CA MET A 172 11.93 2.30 21.22
C MET A 172 11.57 3.15 22.44
N PRO A 173 11.80 4.47 22.38
CA PRO A 173 11.27 5.38 23.40
C PRO A 173 9.75 5.23 23.51
N GLU A 174 9.23 5.31 24.73
CA GLU A 174 7.79 5.28 24.93
C GLU A 174 7.09 6.38 24.15
N GLN A 175 5.85 6.08 23.71
CA GLN A 175 5.03 7.01 22.95
C GLN A 175 5.65 7.47 21.60
N SER A 176 6.63 6.74 21.07
CA SER A 176 7.09 6.93 19.71
C SER A 176 6.07 6.38 18.70
N VAL A 177 6.16 6.82 17.44
CA VAL A 177 5.32 6.32 16.36
C VAL A 177 6.01 5.14 15.68
N ILE A 178 5.30 4.03 15.51
CA ILE A 178 5.78 2.88 14.74
C ILE A 178 4.94 2.70 13.48
N LEU A 179 5.58 2.67 12.32
CA LEU A 179 4.93 2.34 11.04
C LEU A 179 4.88 0.82 10.86
N LEU A 180 3.69 0.33 10.56
CA LEU A 180 3.41 -1.09 10.34
C LEU A 180 2.69 -1.26 8.99
N HIS A 181 3.14 -2.21 8.16
CA HIS A 181 2.39 -2.62 6.97
C HIS A 181 1.39 -3.69 7.39
N ALA A 182 0.12 -3.48 7.12
CA ALA A 182 -0.94 -4.39 7.58
C ALA A 182 -0.87 -5.76 6.91
N CYS A 183 -0.51 -5.78 5.62
CA CYS A 183 -0.32 -6.98 4.81
C CYS A 183 0.52 -6.67 3.57
N ALA A 184 1.11 -7.71 2.96
CA ALA A 184 1.93 -7.65 1.76
C ALA A 184 3.00 -6.55 1.82
N HIS A 185 3.88 -6.66 2.80
CA HIS A 185 4.94 -5.68 3.08
C HIS A 185 5.71 -5.27 1.82
N ASN A 186 5.73 -3.98 1.54
CA ASN A 186 6.46 -3.43 0.41
C ASN A 186 7.82 -2.87 0.90
N PRO A 187 8.97 -3.39 0.47
CA PRO A 187 9.19 -4.11 -0.81
C PRO A 187 9.26 -5.64 -0.72
N THR A 188 9.29 -6.24 0.45
CA THR A 188 9.75 -7.63 0.64
C THR A 188 8.69 -8.70 0.36
N GLY A 189 7.40 -8.37 0.48
CA GLY A 189 6.32 -9.36 0.43
C GLY A 189 6.29 -10.28 1.66
N VAL A 190 7.08 -10.01 2.68
CA VAL A 190 7.20 -10.85 3.89
C VAL A 190 6.37 -10.23 5.02
N ASP A 191 5.40 -10.95 5.52
CA ASP A 191 4.55 -10.53 6.61
C ASP A 191 4.79 -11.34 7.88
N PRO A 192 4.65 -10.74 9.07
CA PRO A 192 4.64 -11.50 10.32
C PRO A 192 3.46 -12.47 10.35
N ARG A 193 3.66 -13.66 10.93
CA ARG A 193 2.59 -14.61 11.18
C ARG A 193 1.66 -14.13 12.31
N PRO A 194 0.44 -14.65 12.43
CA PRO A 194 -0.50 -14.23 13.48
C PRO A 194 0.07 -14.26 14.90
N GLU A 195 0.88 -15.28 15.23
CA GLU A 195 1.53 -15.40 16.55
C GLU A 195 2.54 -14.26 16.76
N GLN A 196 3.30 -13.93 15.72
CA GLN A 196 4.29 -12.85 15.74
C GLN A 196 3.61 -11.48 15.84
N TRP A 197 2.49 -11.29 15.16
CA TRP A 197 1.67 -10.08 15.28
C TRP A 197 1.13 -9.89 16.71
N LYS A 198 0.70 -10.97 17.39
CA LYS A 198 0.27 -10.92 18.80
C LYS A 198 1.38 -10.44 19.71
N GLU A 199 2.60 -10.91 19.48
CA GLU A 199 3.75 -10.51 20.29
C GLU A 199 4.16 -9.06 20.01
N ILE A 200 4.17 -8.63 18.73
CA ILE A 200 4.38 -7.23 18.36
C ILE A 200 3.34 -6.33 19.04
N ALA A 201 2.06 -6.68 18.99
CA ALA A 201 0.99 -5.92 19.63
C ALA A 201 1.21 -5.81 21.15
N THR A 202 1.65 -6.90 21.79
CA THR A 202 1.97 -6.93 23.23
C THR A 202 3.08 -5.93 23.57
N VAL A 203 4.16 -5.89 22.78
CA VAL A 203 5.27 -4.97 23.00
C VAL A 203 4.87 -3.52 22.70
N VAL A 204 4.15 -3.29 21.59
CA VAL A 204 3.62 -1.96 21.23
C VAL A 204 2.73 -1.40 22.34
N LYS A 205 1.83 -2.23 22.90
CA LYS A 205 0.97 -1.86 24.02
C LYS A 205 1.78 -1.55 25.29
N LYS A 206 2.73 -2.43 25.65
CA LYS A 206 3.60 -2.28 26.84
C LYS A 206 4.42 -0.99 26.80
N LYS A 207 4.92 -0.63 25.61
CA LYS A 207 5.70 0.59 25.35
C LYS A 207 4.84 1.82 25.07
N ASN A 208 3.51 1.65 25.07
CA ASN A 208 2.56 2.71 24.71
C ASN A 208 2.91 3.41 23.38
N LEU A 209 3.38 2.64 22.37
CA LEU A 209 3.73 3.17 21.06
C LEU A 209 2.46 3.53 20.29
N PHE A 210 2.53 4.56 19.44
CA PHE A 210 1.46 4.91 18.55
C PHE A 210 1.59 4.10 17.24
N ALA A 211 0.65 3.19 17.01
CA ALA A 211 0.67 2.33 15.83
C ALA A 211 0.09 3.05 14.61
N PHE A 212 0.91 3.18 13.58
CA PHE A 212 0.58 3.79 12.30
C PHE A 212 0.56 2.72 11.21
N PHE A 213 -0.63 2.30 10.76
CA PHE A 213 -0.79 1.26 9.76
C PHE A 213 -0.89 1.82 8.33
N ASP A 214 -0.13 1.20 7.41
CA ASP A 214 -0.30 1.33 5.95
C ASP A 214 -0.88 0.05 5.37
N MET A 215 -2.03 0.15 4.68
CA MET A 215 -2.75 -0.97 4.09
C MET A 215 -3.13 -0.68 2.64
N ALA A 216 -2.28 -1.11 1.72
CA ALA A 216 -2.48 -0.91 0.29
C ALA A 216 -3.00 -2.15 -0.45
N TYR A 217 -3.10 -3.30 0.22
CA TYR A 217 -3.31 -4.60 -0.43
C TYR A 217 -4.43 -5.43 0.19
N GLN A 218 -5.35 -4.82 0.94
CA GLN A 218 -6.46 -5.55 1.54
C GLN A 218 -7.31 -6.29 0.50
N GLY A 219 -7.49 -7.59 0.67
CA GLY A 219 -8.16 -8.50 -0.26
C GLY A 219 -7.28 -8.94 -1.44
N PHE A 220 -6.23 -8.20 -1.75
CA PHE A 220 -5.31 -8.50 -2.85
C PHE A 220 -4.08 -9.31 -2.39
N ALA A 221 -3.72 -9.26 -1.12
CA ALA A 221 -2.56 -9.99 -0.60
C ALA A 221 -2.84 -11.50 -0.55
N SER A 222 -3.87 -11.92 0.14
CA SER A 222 -4.24 -13.34 0.31
C SER A 222 -5.46 -13.79 -0.50
N GLY A 223 -6.18 -12.87 -1.13
CA GLY A 223 -7.48 -13.12 -1.74
C GLY A 223 -8.65 -13.05 -0.73
N ASP A 224 -8.36 -12.73 0.54
CA ASP A 224 -9.32 -12.59 1.62
C ASP A 224 -9.10 -11.27 2.38
N GLY A 225 -10.07 -10.36 2.27
CA GLY A 225 -9.97 -9.04 2.88
C GLY A 225 -10.02 -9.06 4.41
N ASP A 226 -10.67 -10.04 5.03
CA ASP A 226 -10.72 -10.17 6.49
C ASP A 226 -9.40 -10.67 7.04
N LYS A 227 -8.79 -11.65 6.36
CA LYS A 227 -7.46 -12.15 6.66
C LYS A 227 -6.42 -11.05 6.52
N ASP A 228 -6.48 -10.24 5.46
CA ASP A 228 -5.52 -9.18 5.21
C ASP A 228 -5.66 -8.00 6.20
N ALA A 229 -6.84 -7.77 6.77
CA ALA A 229 -7.08 -6.75 7.80
C ALA A 229 -6.88 -7.26 9.23
N TRP A 230 -6.54 -8.53 9.41
CA TRP A 230 -6.50 -9.16 10.72
C TRP A 230 -5.58 -8.45 11.72
N ALA A 231 -4.39 -8.04 11.30
CA ALA A 231 -3.43 -7.34 12.16
C ALA A 231 -3.99 -6.02 12.70
N VAL A 232 -4.65 -5.23 11.85
CA VAL A 232 -5.29 -3.96 12.22
C VAL A 232 -6.38 -4.20 13.27
N ARG A 233 -7.26 -5.18 13.02
CA ARG A 233 -8.37 -5.52 13.93
C ARG A 233 -7.84 -6.06 15.25
N HIS A 234 -6.82 -6.90 15.22
CA HIS A 234 -6.21 -7.43 16.43
C HIS A 234 -5.63 -6.34 17.33
N PHE A 235 -4.95 -5.33 16.78
CA PHE A 235 -4.44 -4.21 17.57
C PHE A 235 -5.57 -3.44 18.25
N ILE A 236 -6.67 -3.20 17.56
CA ILE A 236 -7.85 -2.54 18.11
C ILE A 236 -8.50 -3.36 19.22
N GLU A 237 -8.65 -4.68 19.02
CA GLU A 237 -9.17 -5.62 20.03
C GLU A 237 -8.30 -5.63 21.30
N GLN A 238 -6.99 -5.46 21.15
CA GLN A 238 -6.07 -5.30 22.28
C GLN A 238 -6.17 -3.92 22.96
N GLY A 239 -7.05 -3.05 22.52
CA GLY A 239 -7.24 -1.70 23.06
C GLY A 239 -6.14 -0.70 22.64
N ILE A 240 -5.40 -0.99 21.59
CA ILE A 240 -4.39 -0.08 21.01
C ILE A 240 -5.10 0.87 20.05
N ASN A 241 -5.03 2.18 20.34
CA ASN A 241 -5.48 3.17 19.37
C ASN A 241 -4.47 3.29 18.24
N ILE A 242 -4.99 3.29 17.01
CA ILE A 242 -4.18 3.29 15.80
C ILE A 242 -4.62 4.40 14.84
N CYS A 243 -3.79 4.73 13.88
CA CYS A 243 -4.26 5.29 12.62
C CYS A 243 -3.98 4.31 11.48
N LEU A 244 -4.81 4.39 10.45
CA LEU A 244 -4.80 3.50 9.30
C LEU A 244 -4.88 4.30 8.01
N CYS A 245 -3.93 4.03 7.09
CA CYS A 245 -3.94 4.54 5.73
C CYS A 245 -4.35 3.44 4.77
N GLN A 246 -5.43 3.65 4.02
CA GLN A 246 -5.93 2.71 3.02
C GLN A 246 -5.70 3.26 1.62
N SER A 247 -5.29 2.37 0.69
CA SER A 247 -5.18 2.68 -0.73
C SER A 247 -6.08 1.75 -1.54
N TYR A 248 -6.87 2.33 -2.44
CA TYR A 248 -7.73 1.59 -3.37
C TYR A 248 -7.12 1.47 -4.76
N ALA A 249 -5.83 1.82 -4.90
CA ALA A 249 -5.12 1.75 -6.17
C ALA A 249 -4.99 0.32 -6.69
N LYS A 250 -4.61 -0.64 -5.82
CA LYS A 250 -4.31 -2.03 -6.20
C LYS A 250 -5.57 -2.90 -6.15
N ASN A 251 -6.16 -3.03 -4.98
CA ASN A 251 -7.31 -3.91 -4.75
C ASN A 251 -8.55 -3.54 -5.58
N MET A 252 -8.74 -2.26 -5.92
CA MET A 252 -9.82 -1.81 -6.79
C MET A 252 -9.35 -1.46 -8.21
N GLY A 253 -8.05 -1.60 -8.52
CA GLY A 253 -7.49 -1.26 -9.82
C GLY A 253 -7.57 0.23 -10.18
N LEU A 254 -7.70 1.11 -9.18
CA LEU A 254 -7.93 2.55 -9.35
C LEU A 254 -6.64 3.36 -9.26
N TYR A 255 -5.57 2.90 -9.91
CA TYR A 255 -4.24 3.53 -9.83
C TYR A 255 -4.24 5.02 -10.17
N GLY A 256 -4.87 5.40 -11.29
CA GLY A 256 -4.93 6.77 -11.80
C GLY A 256 -5.94 7.65 -11.05
N GLU A 257 -6.93 7.04 -10.40
CA GLU A 257 -8.03 7.75 -9.75
C GLU A 257 -7.66 8.36 -8.41
N ARG A 258 -6.55 7.93 -7.85
CA ARG A 258 -5.99 8.46 -6.60
C ARG A 258 -7.00 8.42 -5.45
N VAL A 259 -7.53 7.23 -5.15
CA VAL A 259 -8.52 6.98 -4.10
C VAL A 259 -7.87 6.32 -2.89
N GLY A 260 -8.15 6.85 -1.70
CA GLY A 260 -7.69 6.31 -0.43
C GLY A 260 -8.49 6.85 0.73
N ALA A 261 -8.23 6.34 1.93
CA ALA A 261 -8.83 6.81 3.17
C ALA A 261 -7.80 6.85 4.29
N PHE A 262 -7.97 7.81 5.19
CA PHE A 262 -7.26 7.89 6.46
C PHE A 262 -8.25 7.72 7.58
N THR A 263 -8.03 6.75 8.45
CA THR A 263 -8.86 6.48 9.64
C THR A 263 -8.02 6.63 10.89
N MET A 264 -8.55 7.31 11.90
CA MET A 264 -7.96 7.39 13.23
C MET A 264 -8.94 6.84 14.25
N ILE A 265 -8.46 5.93 15.10
CA ILE A 265 -9.20 5.40 16.24
C ILE A 265 -8.92 6.30 17.43
N CYS A 266 -9.98 6.77 18.05
CA CYS A 266 -9.96 7.70 19.16
C CYS A 266 -10.39 7.01 20.45
N LYS A 267 -10.18 7.69 21.57
CA LYS A 267 -10.57 7.20 22.88
C LYS A 267 -12.12 7.18 23.02
N ASP A 268 -12.80 8.22 22.50
CA ASP A 268 -14.25 8.38 22.52
C ASP A 268 -14.74 9.16 21.28
N ALA A 269 -16.07 9.27 21.12
CA ALA A 269 -16.69 9.94 20.00
C ALA A 269 -16.45 11.48 20.01
N ASP A 270 -16.25 12.10 21.16
CA ASP A 270 -15.98 13.53 21.26
C ASP A 270 -14.55 13.86 20.84
N GLU A 271 -13.59 12.99 21.15
CA GLU A 271 -12.24 13.10 20.60
C GLU A 271 -12.28 12.92 19.08
N ALA A 272 -13.05 11.96 18.56
CA ALA A 272 -13.19 11.73 17.12
C ALA A 272 -13.68 13.01 16.39
N LYS A 273 -14.67 13.72 16.93
CA LYS A 273 -15.14 15.02 16.37
C LYS A 273 -14.04 16.08 16.37
N ARG A 274 -13.26 16.18 17.46
CA ARG A 274 -12.14 17.14 17.53
C ARG A 274 -11.06 16.80 16.52
N VAL A 275 -10.71 15.51 16.39
CA VAL A 275 -9.74 15.03 15.40
C VAL A 275 -10.23 15.31 13.98
N GLU A 276 -11.50 15.04 13.67
CA GLU A 276 -12.10 15.35 12.37
C GLU A 276 -11.97 16.83 12.01
N SER A 277 -12.29 17.71 12.95
CA SER A 277 -12.16 19.15 12.77
C SER A 277 -10.72 19.56 12.41
N GLN A 278 -9.73 18.99 13.08
CA GLN A 278 -8.31 19.29 12.83
C GLN A 278 -7.79 18.65 11.53
N LEU A 279 -8.25 17.47 11.16
CA LEU A 279 -7.96 16.85 9.86
C LEU A 279 -8.46 17.73 8.71
N LYS A 280 -9.66 18.28 8.81
CA LYS A 280 -10.22 19.22 7.81
C LYS A 280 -9.34 20.46 7.64
N ILE A 281 -8.75 20.99 8.72
CA ILE A 281 -7.83 22.12 8.66
C ILE A 281 -6.52 21.77 7.92
N LEU A 282 -6.05 20.54 8.04
CA LEU A 282 -4.87 20.06 7.31
C LEU A 282 -5.18 19.79 5.83
N ILE A 283 -6.34 19.21 5.54
CA ILE A 283 -6.78 18.87 4.17
C ILE A 283 -7.02 20.13 3.34
N ARG A 284 -7.69 21.12 3.91
CA ARG A 284 -8.13 22.32 3.18
C ARG A 284 -7.01 23.04 2.42
N PRO A 285 -5.83 23.33 2.98
CA PRO A 285 -4.73 23.96 2.25
C PRO A 285 -3.91 22.97 1.40
N MET A 286 -4.05 21.65 1.60
CA MET A 286 -3.27 20.65 0.90
C MET A 286 -3.86 20.33 -0.48
N TYR A 287 -5.16 20.10 -0.58
CA TYR A 287 -5.87 19.81 -1.84
C TYR A 287 -7.35 20.25 -1.82
N SER A 288 -7.76 21.06 -0.86
CA SER A 288 -9.11 21.62 -0.68
C SER A 288 -10.15 20.57 -0.33
N ASN A 289 -10.43 19.66 -1.21
CA ASN A 289 -11.39 18.57 -1.12
C ASN A 289 -11.02 17.46 -2.11
N PRO A 290 -11.40 16.22 -1.82
CA PRO A 290 -11.08 15.10 -2.70
C PRO A 290 -12.02 15.06 -3.92
N LYS A 291 -11.67 14.22 -4.91
CA LYS A 291 -12.44 14.05 -6.16
C LYS A 291 -13.77 13.33 -5.90
N ARG A 292 -14.82 13.73 -6.61
CA ARG A 292 -16.19 13.19 -6.48
C ARG A 292 -16.47 12.00 -7.40
N TYR A 293 -16.13 12.11 -8.67
CA TYR A 293 -16.63 11.19 -9.71
C TYR A 293 -16.22 9.74 -9.52
N GLN A 294 -15.03 9.48 -9.05
CA GLN A 294 -14.47 8.14 -8.96
C GLN A 294 -14.83 7.40 -7.69
N LEU A 295 -15.37 8.12 -6.71
CA LEU A 295 -15.74 7.56 -5.42
C LEU A 295 -17.06 6.83 -5.41
N TRP A 296 -17.99 7.29 -6.20
CA TRP A 296 -19.25 6.56 -6.34
C TRP A 296 -18.99 5.13 -6.80
N LEU A 297 -18.05 4.95 -7.74
CA LEU A 297 -17.56 3.65 -8.18
C LEU A 297 -16.96 2.83 -7.03
N THR A 298 -16.08 3.45 -6.24
CA THR A 298 -15.41 2.81 -5.11
C THR A 298 -16.40 2.49 -4.00
N CYS A 299 -17.35 3.39 -3.71
CA CYS A 299 -18.43 3.14 -2.75
C CYS A 299 -19.30 1.96 -3.17
N GLN A 300 -19.72 1.90 -4.42
CA GLN A 300 -20.49 0.78 -4.95
C GLN A 300 -19.72 -0.54 -4.82
N CYS A 301 -18.41 -0.52 -5.05
CA CYS A 301 -17.58 -1.70 -4.97
C CYS A 301 -17.30 -2.16 -3.55
N ILE A 302 -17.13 -1.23 -2.60
CA ILE A 302 -16.95 -1.53 -1.18
C ILE A 302 -18.31 -1.88 -0.56
N ALA A 303 -19.35 -1.11 -0.85
CA ALA A 303 -20.70 -1.33 -0.36
C ALA A 303 -21.36 -2.59 -0.92
N SER A 304 -20.94 -3.10 -2.08
CA SER A 304 -21.43 -4.37 -2.62
C SER A 304 -20.99 -5.58 -1.78
N ARG A 305 -19.98 -5.42 -0.93
CA ARG A 305 -19.69 -6.40 0.13
C ARG A 305 -20.73 -6.37 1.25
N ILE A 306 -21.32 -5.19 1.50
CA ILE A 306 -22.24 -4.92 2.61
C ILE A 306 -23.70 -5.02 2.18
N CYS A 307 -24.03 -4.85 0.90
CA CYS A 307 -25.40 -4.66 0.45
C CYS A 307 -25.90 -5.71 -0.57
N ILE A 308 -26.83 -6.50 -0.18
CA ILE A 308 -28.14 -6.96 -0.67
C ILE A 308 -28.43 -6.74 -2.20
N LEU A 309 -27.69 -5.95 -2.95
CA LEU A 309 -27.91 -5.66 -4.37
C LEU A 309 -26.90 -6.33 -5.31
N GLY A 310 -26.66 -7.63 -5.12
CA GLY A 310 -26.35 -8.54 -6.23
C GLY A 310 -24.98 -8.39 -6.94
N PHE A 311 -23.91 -7.84 -6.33
CA PHE A 311 -22.58 -7.83 -6.92
C PHE A 311 -21.54 -8.63 -6.10
N PRO A 312 -21.65 -9.95 -5.99
CA PRO A 312 -20.58 -10.77 -5.41
C PRO A 312 -19.33 -10.82 -6.31
N TYR A 313 -19.42 -10.30 -7.54
CA TYR A 313 -18.39 -10.44 -8.57
C TYR A 313 -17.05 -9.79 -8.22
N ARG A 314 -16.98 -8.65 -7.51
CA ARG A 314 -15.70 -7.96 -7.28
C ARG A 314 -14.78 -8.59 -6.25
N LEU A 315 -15.30 -9.19 -5.20
CA LEU A 315 -14.45 -9.96 -4.28
C LEU A 315 -13.85 -11.18 -4.98
N HIS A 316 -14.64 -11.80 -5.87
CA HIS A 316 -14.17 -12.90 -6.70
C HIS A 316 -13.10 -12.43 -7.71
N GLU A 317 -13.24 -11.25 -8.30
CA GLU A 317 -12.24 -10.66 -9.20
C GLU A 317 -10.94 -10.32 -8.46
N VAL A 318 -11.01 -9.69 -7.29
CA VAL A 318 -9.85 -9.40 -6.44
C VAL A 318 -9.16 -10.69 -6.01
N LYS A 319 -9.93 -11.70 -5.61
CA LYS A 319 -9.42 -13.03 -5.32
C LYS A 319 -8.77 -13.67 -6.55
N GLY A 320 -9.39 -13.59 -7.72
CA GLY A 320 -8.82 -14.10 -8.96
C GLY A 320 -7.47 -13.46 -9.32
N MET A 321 -7.32 -12.15 -9.09
CA MET A 321 -6.03 -11.46 -9.27
C MET A 321 -4.98 -11.95 -8.27
N ALA A 322 -5.34 -12.15 -7.01
CA ALA A 322 -4.45 -12.69 -5.98
C ALA A 322 -4.05 -14.13 -6.32
N ASP A 323 -5.01 -14.99 -6.65
CA ASP A 323 -4.79 -16.40 -7.01
C ASP A 323 -3.85 -16.52 -8.23
N ARG A 324 -3.99 -15.63 -9.23
CA ARG A 324 -3.08 -15.60 -10.38
C ARG A 324 -1.64 -15.29 -9.96
N ILE A 325 -1.43 -14.32 -9.10
CA ILE A 325 -0.09 -13.96 -8.61
C ILE A 325 0.52 -15.12 -7.81
N ILE A 326 -0.26 -15.76 -6.95
CA ILE A 326 0.15 -16.95 -6.18
C ILE A 326 0.52 -18.09 -7.13
N GLY A 327 -0.29 -18.32 -8.18
CA GLY A 327 0.00 -19.31 -9.22
C GLY A 327 1.30 -19.04 -9.97
N MET A 328 1.61 -17.78 -10.30
CA MET A 328 2.85 -17.40 -10.96
C MET A 328 4.08 -17.63 -10.07
N ARG A 329 3.99 -17.38 -8.78
CA ARG A 329 5.05 -17.70 -7.81
C ARG A 329 5.34 -19.19 -7.77
N THR A 330 4.29 -20.00 -7.69
CA THR A 330 4.40 -21.48 -7.69
C THR A 330 5.01 -22.00 -8.98
N GLN A 331 4.59 -21.48 -10.13
CA GLN A 331 5.16 -21.87 -11.43
C GLN A 331 6.62 -21.46 -11.57
N LEU A 332 7.01 -20.27 -11.09
CA LEU A 332 8.41 -19.82 -11.10
C LEU A 332 9.30 -20.77 -10.31
N VAL A 333 8.91 -21.12 -9.09
CA VAL A 333 9.66 -22.06 -8.24
C VAL A 333 9.72 -23.46 -8.87
N SER A 334 8.61 -23.94 -9.45
CA SER A 334 8.57 -25.22 -10.17
C SER A 334 9.53 -25.24 -11.36
N ASN A 335 9.56 -24.16 -12.14
CA ASN A 335 10.44 -24.05 -13.30
C ASN A 335 11.91 -23.93 -12.89
N LEU A 336 12.25 -23.20 -11.83
CA LEU A 336 13.61 -23.16 -11.26
C LEU A 336 14.11 -24.57 -10.85
N LYS A 337 13.24 -25.38 -10.26
CA LYS A 337 13.55 -26.78 -9.94
C LYS A 337 13.79 -27.63 -11.21
N LYS A 338 12.96 -27.44 -12.26
CA LYS A 338 13.13 -28.14 -13.55
C LYS A 338 14.41 -27.74 -14.27
N GLU A 339 14.88 -26.50 -14.14
CA GLU A 339 16.18 -26.05 -14.64
C GLU A 339 17.38 -26.67 -13.88
N GLY A 340 17.14 -27.40 -12.80
CA GLY A 340 18.18 -28.00 -11.97
C GLY A 340 18.80 -27.07 -10.96
N SER A 341 18.13 -25.99 -10.58
CA SER A 341 18.64 -25.08 -9.53
C SER A 341 18.73 -25.81 -8.19
N SER A 342 19.90 -25.76 -7.57
CA SER A 342 20.16 -26.33 -6.23
C SER A 342 19.82 -25.38 -5.09
N GLN A 343 19.47 -24.12 -5.39
CA GLN A 343 19.13 -23.10 -4.39
C GLN A 343 17.72 -23.33 -3.84
N ASN A 344 17.53 -22.91 -2.58
CA ASN A 344 16.21 -22.92 -1.97
C ASN A 344 15.43 -21.65 -2.38
N TRP A 345 14.38 -21.84 -3.18
CA TRP A 345 13.50 -20.78 -3.67
C TRP A 345 12.16 -20.71 -2.93
N GLN A 346 12.04 -21.38 -1.78
CA GLN A 346 10.78 -21.46 -1.03
C GLN A 346 10.26 -20.08 -0.64
N HIS A 347 11.15 -19.15 -0.33
CA HIS A 347 10.77 -17.77 0.03
C HIS A 347 9.95 -17.07 -1.06
N ILE A 348 10.10 -17.45 -2.34
CA ILE A 348 9.28 -16.87 -3.43
C ILE A 348 7.79 -17.20 -3.24
N THR A 349 7.48 -18.42 -2.76
CA THR A 349 6.10 -18.84 -2.48
C THR A 349 5.62 -18.44 -1.09
N ASP A 350 6.52 -18.22 -0.15
CA ASP A 350 6.19 -17.79 1.21
C ASP A 350 5.86 -16.28 1.26
N GLN A 351 6.44 -15.51 0.35
CA GLN A 351 6.15 -14.10 0.18
C GLN A 351 4.76 -13.88 -0.45
N ILE A 352 4.12 -12.76 -0.12
CA ILE A 352 2.73 -12.47 -0.48
C ILE A 352 2.63 -11.10 -1.19
N GLY A 353 1.59 -10.92 -1.99
CA GLY A 353 1.31 -9.66 -2.67
C GLY A 353 2.05 -9.51 -4.02
N MET A 354 2.02 -8.29 -4.55
CA MET A 354 2.44 -7.96 -5.92
C MET A 354 3.94 -8.13 -6.17
N PHE A 355 4.79 -7.94 -5.16
CA PHE A 355 6.24 -7.95 -5.30
C PHE A 355 6.86 -9.20 -4.72
N CYS A 356 7.99 -9.60 -5.31
CA CYS A 356 8.85 -10.66 -4.79
C CYS A 356 10.27 -10.10 -4.61
N PHE A 357 10.84 -10.34 -3.45
CA PHE A 357 12.23 -10.10 -3.14
C PHE A 357 12.99 -11.41 -3.39
N THR A 358 13.69 -11.49 -4.53
CA THR A 358 14.23 -12.76 -5.02
C THR A 358 15.48 -13.25 -4.29
N GLY A 359 16.13 -12.36 -3.53
CA GLY A 359 17.42 -12.65 -2.91
C GLY A 359 18.61 -12.57 -3.87
N LEU A 360 18.40 -12.18 -5.13
CA LEU A 360 19.46 -11.98 -6.11
C LEU A 360 20.37 -10.82 -5.71
N LYS A 361 21.67 -11.00 -5.91
CA LYS A 361 22.67 -9.95 -5.69
C LYS A 361 22.68 -8.93 -6.84
N PRO A 362 23.13 -7.67 -6.59
CA PRO A 362 23.18 -6.64 -7.62
C PRO A 362 23.92 -7.08 -8.90
N GLU A 363 25.00 -7.84 -8.78
CA GLU A 363 25.79 -8.36 -9.91
C GLU A 363 24.97 -9.35 -10.75
N GLN A 364 24.16 -10.20 -10.09
CA GLN A 364 23.27 -11.15 -10.76
C GLN A 364 22.13 -10.41 -11.48
N VAL A 365 21.60 -9.36 -10.88
CA VAL A 365 20.60 -8.48 -11.51
C VAL A 365 21.18 -7.78 -12.73
N GLU A 366 22.43 -7.30 -12.68
CA GLU A 366 23.10 -6.71 -13.84
C GLU A 366 23.27 -7.70 -14.99
N ARG A 367 23.57 -8.97 -14.69
CA ARG A 367 23.63 -10.04 -15.69
C ARG A 367 22.24 -10.31 -16.30
N LEU A 368 21.17 -10.34 -15.51
CA LEU A 368 19.80 -10.48 -16.02
C LEU A 368 19.46 -9.38 -17.02
N ILE A 369 19.87 -8.14 -16.74
CA ILE A 369 19.63 -7.01 -17.65
C ILE A 369 20.46 -7.16 -18.93
N LYS A 370 21.77 -7.47 -18.83
CA LYS A 370 22.69 -7.48 -19.96
C LYS A 370 22.53 -8.72 -20.86
N GLU A 371 22.37 -9.89 -20.24
CA GLU A 371 22.39 -11.18 -20.96
C GLU A 371 20.96 -11.62 -21.38
N PHE A 372 19.93 -11.22 -20.63
CA PHE A 372 18.57 -11.74 -20.80
C PHE A 372 17.52 -10.63 -21.03
N SER A 373 17.90 -9.34 -21.05
CA SER A 373 16.98 -8.21 -21.20
C SER A 373 15.84 -8.21 -20.17
N ILE A 374 16.10 -8.73 -18.96
CA ILE A 374 15.14 -8.74 -17.84
C ILE A 374 15.46 -7.58 -16.91
N TYR A 375 14.53 -6.63 -16.81
CA TYR A 375 14.70 -5.41 -16.04
C TYR A 375 14.00 -5.52 -14.70
N MET A 376 14.78 -5.37 -13.63
CA MET A 376 14.30 -5.39 -12.25
C MET A 376 15.11 -4.41 -11.39
N THR A 377 14.67 -4.17 -10.16
CA THR A 377 15.41 -3.28 -9.25
C THR A 377 16.71 -3.94 -8.76
N LYS A 378 17.77 -3.13 -8.56
CA LYS A 378 19.12 -3.65 -8.19
C LYS A 378 19.13 -4.42 -6.86
N ASP A 379 18.15 -4.17 -6.01
CA ASP A 379 17.95 -4.87 -4.74
C ASP A 379 17.30 -6.27 -4.88
N GLY A 380 17.07 -6.72 -6.10
CA GLY A 380 16.52 -8.05 -6.37
C GLY A 380 14.99 -8.14 -6.31
N ARG A 381 14.26 -7.03 -6.27
CA ARG A 381 12.80 -7.02 -6.28
C ARG A 381 12.24 -7.10 -7.69
N ILE A 382 11.28 -8.01 -7.90
CA ILE A 382 10.47 -8.10 -9.13
C ILE A 382 8.99 -7.84 -8.85
N SER A 383 8.26 -7.41 -9.87
CA SER A 383 6.80 -7.40 -9.86
C SER A 383 6.25 -8.70 -10.41
N VAL A 384 5.68 -9.53 -9.56
CA VAL A 384 5.06 -10.80 -9.97
C VAL A 384 3.80 -10.56 -10.81
N ALA A 385 3.20 -9.38 -10.70
CA ALA A 385 2.08 -8.99 -11.55
C ALA A 385 2.43 -8.94 -13.06
N GLY A 386 3.71 -8.69 -13.40
CA GLY A 386 4.22 -8.74 -14.77
C GLY A 386 4.65 -10.13 -15.24
N VAL A 387 4.63 -11.12 -14.35
CA VAL A 387 4.93 -12.52 -14.71
C VAL A 387 3.66 -13.18 -15.25
N THR A 388 3.82 -13.91 -16.35
CA THR A 388 2.73 -14.59 -17.06
C THR A 388 3.11 -16.03 -17.38
N SER A 389 2.14 -16.85 -17.77
CA SER A 389 2.39 -18.22 -18.25
C SER A 389 3.34 -18.25 -19.47
N GLY A 390 3.36 -17.18 -20.28
CA GLY A 390 4.23 -17.08 -21.46
C GLY A 390 5.68 -16.70 -21.14
N ASN A 391 5.95 -16.02 -20.02
CA ASN A 391 7.32 -15.55 -19.70
C ASN A 391 7.93 -16.18 -18.44
N VAL A 392 7.17 -16.90 -17.62
CA VAL A 392 7.66 -17.48 -16.36
C VAL A 392 8.75 -18.53 -16.57
N GLY A 393 8.71 -19.29 -17.67
CA GLY A 393 9.77 -20.26 -18.04
C GLY A 393 11.07 -19.55 -18.37
N TYR A 394 11.01 -18.52 -19.20
CA TYR A 394 12.17 -17.70 -19.55
C TYR A 394 12.80 -17.02 -18.33
N LEU A 395 11.98 -16.47 -17.45
CA LEU A 395 12.42 -15.86 -16.20
C LEU A 395 13.15 -16.87 -15.31
N ALA A 396 12.60 -18.08 -15.15
CA ALA A 396 13.22 -19.14 -14.37
C ALA A 396 14.57 -19.57 -14.95
N HIS A 397 14.64 -19.78 -16.29
CA HIS A 397 15.88 -20.08 -16.99
C HIS A 397 16.95 -19.01 -16.73
N ALA A 398 16.61 -17.75 -16.95
CA ALA A 398 17.53 -16.64 -16.77
C ALA A 398 18.04 -16.53 -15.31
N ILE A 399 17.15 -16.64 -14.32
CA ILE A 399 17.54 -16.65 -12.91
C ILE A 399 18.51 -17.81 -12.63
N HIS A 400 18.21 -19.01 -13.13
CA HIS A 400 19.10 -20.16 -12.96
C HIS A 400 20.48 -19.88 -13.55
N GLN A 401 20.58 -19.31 -14.78
CA GLN A 401 21.87 -19.04 -15.43
C GLN A 401 22.74 -18.02 -14.67
N VAL A 402 22.15 -17.04 -14.03
CA VAL A 402 22.91 -16.03 -13.26
C VAL A 402 23.21 -16.46 -11.82
N THR A 403 22.65 -17.57 -11.37
CA THR A 403 22.81 -18.09 -10.00
C THR A 403 23.62 -19.39 -9.91
N LYS A 404 24.03 -19.94 -11.07
CA LYS A 404 24.96 -21.06 -11.15
C LYS A 404 26.29 -20.76 -10.49
#